data_f3fe7bacd2646775f981711844f0bdff
#
_entry.id   f3fe7bacd2646775f981711844f0bdff
#
_cell.length_a   1.000
_cell.length_b   1.000
_cell.length_c   1.000
_cell.angle_alpha   90.00
_cell.angle_beta   90.00
_cell.angle_gamma   90.00
#
_symmetry.space_group_name_H-M   'P 1'
#
loop_
_entity.id
_entity.type
_entity.pdbx_description
1 polymer ?
#
loop_
_entity_poly.entity_id
_entity_poly.type
_entity_poly.pdbx_seq_one_letter_code
_entity_poly.pdbx_strand_id
1 'polypeptide(L)'
;MMKYISYIIDPDGDVELLLERPNCQQLILYVPSNGYGEECEDPINESTVALPTLAARYHVFDDLLPPAEAEGDLNPLGTIIYRSRFIAVAEESVIETPNTPKVRTPLEGEVRMRVTSRHLTMASHYFRSVIQGPWREASSTSSFFGKPLRQVTAFGWDAVALAIVLDIIHGRHGGVPRVVDLKLMTCLATIVDFYGCHEVVKIFSEAWYQNICTGFEDEYSRQTLMWLSVSWVFPNQEPFDRATQTILKHMDGRSQLSTDHLPIPGVLPKIDDKRQELIGKIVTGLHDLLGTLPNSDFLCDWHKYESPTCSSIALGILKRELQRLSSSDRPLVPPFNGYSVMSMIQLANDMPESIAATTEEYDHYHDVSACSVRARMRRFLGDVKAEMNSWTLDLNMNVGGD
;
A
#
# COMPACT_ATOMS: atom_id res chain seq x y z
N MET A 1 -7.79 -24.42 -29.79
CA MET A 1 -6.53 -23.96 -30.47
C MET A 1 -5.95 -22.92 -29.54
N MET A 2 -4.89 -23.26 -28.81
CA MET A 2 -4.29 -22.35 -27.83
C MET A 2 -3.76 -21.11 -28.53
N LYS A 3 -4.17 -19.95 -28.07
CA LYS A 3 -3.77 -18.66 -28.61
C LYS A 3 -2.49 -18.24 -27.87
N TYR A 4 -1.35 -18.47 -28.50
CA TYR A 4 -0.08 -17.94 -27.99
C TYR A 4 0.05 -16.49 -28.42
N ILE A 5 0.42 -15.63 -27.47
CA ILE A 5 0.77 -14.25 -27.78
C ILE A 5 2.30 -14.17 -27.88
N SER A 6 2.79 -13.64 -29.00
CA SER A 6 4.21 -13.38 -29.19
C SER A 6 4.47 -11.90 -29.37
N TYR A 7 5.49 -11.38 -28.68
CA TYR A 7 5.93 -10.00 -28.74
C TYR A 7 7.42 -9.92 -29.06
N ILE A 8 7.76 -9.45 -30.25
CA ILE A 8 9.14 -9.38 -30.73
C ILE A 8 9.68 -7.97 -30.47
N ILE A 9 10.57 -7.86 -29.50
CA ILE A 9 11.29 -6.61 -29.19
C ILE A 9 12.53 -6.51 -30.05
N ASP A 10 13.32 -7.58 -30.12
CA ASP A 10 14.48 -7.67 -31.00
C ASP A 10 14.35 -8.91 -31.92
N PRO A 11 14.24 -8.73 -33.27
CA PRO A 11 14.17 -9.84 -34.22
C PRO A 11 15.39 -10.75 -34.19
N ASP A 12 16.56 -10.23 -33.79
CA ASP A 12 17.81 -10.98 -33.68
C ASP A 12 18.12 -11.43 -32.24
N GLY A 13 17.16 -11.18 -31.30
CA GLY A 13 17.29 -11.51 -29.89
C GLY A 13 17.61 -13.00 -29.68
N ASP A 14 18.45 -13.26 -28.70
CA ASP A 14 18.97 -14.57 -28.32
C ASP A 14 18.32 -15.14 -27.01
N VAL A 15 17.33 -14.42 -26.48
CA VAL A 15 16.56 -14.82 -25.28
C VAL A 15 15.07 -14.83 -25.60
N GLU A 16 14.39 -15.88 -25.17
CA GLU A 16 12.94 -15.99 -25.07
C GLU A 16 12.52 -15.76 -23.61
N LEU A 17 11.86 -14.63 -23.32
CA LEU A 17 11.24 -14.40 -22.04
C LEU A 17 9.81 -14.94 -22.09
N LEU A 18 9.53 -15.93 -21.25
CA LEU A 18 8.23 -16.57 -21.11
C LEU A 18 7.51 -15.98 -19.90
N LEU A 19 6.42 -15.24 -20.14
CA LEU A 19 5.55 -14.76 -19.09
C LEU A 19 4.42 -15.78 -18.89
N GLU A 20 4.48 -16.50 -17.79
CA GLU A 20 3.45 -17.42 -17.34
C GLU A 20 2.39 -16.68 -16.50
N ARG A 21 1.11 -17.00 -16.70
CA ARG A 21 -0.04 -16.37 -16.03
C ARG A 21 0.02 -14.84 -16.07
N PRO A 22 0.02 -14.23 -17.26
CA PRO A 22 0.02 -12.78 -17.38
C PRO A 22 -1.18 -12.17 -16.64
N ASN A 23 -1.01 -10.93 -16.15
CA ASN A 23 -2.06 -10.13 -15.50
C ASN A 23 -2.62 -10.73 -14.20
N CYS A 24 -1.90 -11.68 -13.57
CA CYS A 24 -2.27 -12.25 -12.27
C CYS A 24 -1.71 -11.45 -11.09
N GLN A 25 -0.96 -10.39 -11.34
CA GLN A 25 -0.36 -9.57 -10.29
C GLN A 25 -1.46 -8.82 -9.52
N GLN A 26 -1.67 -9.21 -8.29
CA GLN A 26 -2.52 -8.49 -7.37
C GLN A 26 -1.65 -7.56 -6.52
N LEU A 27 -1.68 -6.26 -6.82
CA LEU A 27 -0.82 -5.27 -6.18
C LEU A 27 -1.17 -5.10 -4.69
N ILE A 28 -2.45 -5.07 -4.39
CA ILE A 28 -2.96 -4.89 -3.03
C ILE A 28 -4.15 -5.84 -2.87
N LEU A 29 -4.05 -6.74 -1.89
CA LEU A 29 -5.09 -7.69 -1.57
C LEU A 29 -5.94 -7.19 -0.41
N TYR A 30 -7.25 -7.36 -0.52
CA TYR A 30 -8.14 -7.23 0.61
C TYR A 30 -8.11 -8.54 1.40
N VAL A 31 -7.74 -8.48 2.68
CA VAL A 31 -7.77 -9.63 3.59
C VAL A 31 -9.06 -9.55 4.40
N PRO A 32 -10.06 -10.41 4.14
CA PRO A 32 -11.31 -10.38 4.89
C PRO A 32 -11.03 -10.66 6.37
N SER A 33 -11.53 -9.78 7.24
CA SER A 33 -11.55 -10.06 8.68
C SER A 33 -12.55 -11.17 8.96
N ASN A 34 -12.13 -12.20 9.67
CA ASN A 34 -13.01 -13.28 10.11
C ASN A 34 -14.13 -12.72 11.01
N GLY A 35 -15.29 -12.48 10.46
CA GLY A 35 -16.49 -12.11 11.18
C GLY A 35 -17.33 -11.10 10.43
N TYR A 36 -18.40 -11.57 9.79
CA TYR A 36 -19.55 -10.79 9.30
C TYR A 36 -19.18 -9.38 8.77
N GLY A 37 -18.60 -9.31 7.62
CA GLY A 37 -18.37 -8.07 6.91
C GLY A 37 -19.08 -8.15 5.57
N GLU A 38 -19.98 -7.21 5.32
CA GLU A 38 -20.47 -6.92 4.00
C GLU A 38 -19.26 -6.83 3.07
N GLU A 39 -19.35 -7.50 1.93
CA GLU A 39 -18.45 -7.30 0.81
C GLU A 39 -18.51 -5.80 0.46
N CYS A 40 -17.61 -5.01 1.02
CA CYS A 40 -17.30 -3.74 0.46
C CYS A 40 -16.60 -4.03 -0.86
N GLU A 41 -17.37 -4.24 -1.90
CA GLU A 41 -16.96 -3.82 -3.22
C GLU A 41 -16.69 -2.32 -3.09
N ASP A 42 -15.41 -1.96 -2.78
CA ASP A 42 -14.99 -0.62 -3.14
C ASP A 42 -15.26 -0.54 -4.64
N PRO A 43 -16.23 0.26 -5.10
CA PRO A 43 -16.34 0.50 -6.51
C PRO A 43 -14.95 1.01 -6.88
N ILE A 44 -14.25 0.23 -7.71
CA ILE A 44 -13.17 0.79 -8.49
C ILE A 44 -13.90 1.95 -9.16
N ASN A 45 -13.73 3.13 -8.57
CA ASN A 45 -14.19 4.34 -9.21
C ASN A 45 -13.30 4.36 -10.43
N GLU A 46 -13.77 3.67 -11.48
CA GLU A 46 -13.23 3.80 -12.80
C GLU A 46 -13.42 5.27 -13.12
N SER A 47 -12.41 6.01 -12.64
CA SER A 47 -12.25 7.40 -13.04
C SER A 47 -12.39 7.36 -14.55
N THR A 48 -13.42 7.99 -15.08
CA THR A 48 -13.69 8.15 -16.50
C THR A 48 -12.62 8.99 -17.21
N VAL A 49 -11.42 9.01 -16.63
CA VAL A 49 -10.22 9.52 -17.26
C VAL A 49 -9.87 8.54 -18.37
N ALA A 50 -9.97 9.02 -19.61
CA ALA A 50 -9.63 8.26 -20.79
C ALA A 50 -8.26 7.59 -20.56
N LEU A 51 -8.22 6.25 -20.57
CA LEU A 51 -6.99 5.49 -20.46
C LEU A 51 -5.97 6.05 -21.45
N PRO A 52 -4.72 6.20 -21.09
CA PRO A 52 -3.70 6.69 -21.99
C PRO A 52 -3.70 5.82 -23.25
N THR A 53 -3.75 6.46 -24.41
CA THR A 53 -3.75 5.73 -25.70
C THR A 53 -2.41 5.00 -25.83
N LEU A 54 -2.43 3.70 -25.63
CA LEU A 54 -1.27 2.84 -25.81
C LEU A 54 -0.89 2.78 -27.29
N ALA A 55 0.39 2.67 -27.58
CA ALA A 55 0.85 2.45 -28.96
C ALA A 55 0.29 1.13 -29.49
N ALA A 56 -0.05 1.10 -30.80
CA ALA A 56 -0.70 -0.04 -31.45
C ALA A 56 0.00 -1.41 -31.21
N ARG A 57 1.30 -1.40 -30.94
CA ARG A 57 2.05 -2.63 -30.66
C ARG A 57 1.65 -3.31 -29.35
N TYR A 58 1.11 -2.57 -28.35
CA TYR A 58 0.65 -3.15 -27.09
C TYR A 58 -0.76 -3.75 -27.20
N HIS A 59 -1.52 -3.42 -28.25
CA HIS A 59 -2.85 -4.02 -28.49
C HIS A 59 -2.81 -5.53 -28.73
N VAL A 60 -1.63 -6.11 -28.94
CA VAL A 60 -1.48 -7.58 -28.98
C VAL A 60 -1.89 -8.23 -27.65
N PHE A 61 -1.89 -7.48 -26.55
CA PHE A 61 -2.24 -7.94 -25.21
C PHE A 61 -3.71 -7.71 -24.83
N ASP A 62 -4.50 -7.02 -25.67
CA ASP A 62 -5.92 -6.71 -25.37
C ASP A 62 -6.80 -7.97 -25.21
N ASP A 63 -6.40 -9.06 -25.84
CA ASP A 63 -7.09 -10.35 -25.73
C ASP A 63 -6.70 -11.16 -24.46
N LEU A 64 -5.77 -10.68 -23.64
CA LEU A 64 -5.43 -11.29 -22.38
C LEU A 64 -6.49 -10.89 -21.35
N LEU A 65 -7.50 -11.75 -21.23
CA LEU A 65 -8.45 -11.62 -20.11
C LEU A 65 -7.67 -11.78 -18.80
N PRO A 66 -8.00 -10.97 -17.75
CA PRO A 66 -7.61 -11.34 -16.41
C PRO A 66 -8.11 -12.77 -16.18
N PRO A 67 -7.34 -13.64 -15.50
CA PRO A 67 -7.82 -15.00 -15.21
C PRO A 67 -9.18 -14.82 -14.53
N ALA A 68 -10.21 -15.48 -15.11
CA ALA A 68 -11.48 -15.66 -14.41
C ALA A 68 -11.10 -16.09 -13.00
N GLU A 69 -11.63 -15.44 -11.98
CA GLU A 69 -11.35 -15.74 -10.59
C GLU A 69 -11.34 -17.25 -10.45
N ALA A 70 -10.15 -17.81 -10.38
CA ALA A 70 -10.01 -19.25 -10.22
C ALA A 70 -10.70 -19.49 -8.88
N GLU A 71 -11.86 -20.18 -8.92
CA GLU A 71 -12.47 -20.76 -7.74
C GLU A 71 -11.31 -21.45 -7.02
N GLY A 72 -10.73 -20.74 -6.03
CA GLY A 72 -9.56 -21.23 -5.34
C GLY A 72 -9.99 -22.50 -4.64
N ASP A 73 -9.23 -23.56 -4.79
CA ASP A 73 -9.26 -24.68 -3.87
C ASP A 73 -9.13 -24.11 -2.45
N LEU A 74 -10.25 -23.85 -1.83
CA LEU A 74 -10.35 -23.44 -0.45
C LEU A 74 -9.86 -24.62 0.38
N ASN A 75 -8.67 -24.47 0.93
CA ASN A 75 -8.25 -25.30 2.05
C ASN A 75 -9.34 -25.18 3.15
N PRO A 76 -9.66 -26.26 3.92
CA PRO A 76 -10.73 -26.28 4.94
C PRO A 76 -10.65 -25.17 5.99
N LEU A 77 -9.61 -24.35 5.98
CA LEU A 77 -9.39 -23.20 6.85
C LEU A 77 -9.61 -21.84 6.17
N GLY A 78 -10.14 -21.80 4.93
CA GLY A 78 -10.47 -20.53 4.25
C GLY A 78 -9.28 -19.63 3.87
N THR A 79 -8.06 -20.13 3.93
CA THR A 79 -6.86 -19.35 3.63
C THR A 79 -6.35 -19.74 2.25
N ILE A 80 -6.41 -18.80 1.31
CA ILE A 80 -5.74 -18.94 -0.01
C ILE A 80 -4.24 -18.86 0.25
N ILE A 81 -3.57 -19.99 0.33
CA ILE A 81 -2.11 -20.03 0.44
C ILE A 81 -1.54 -19.83 -0.97
N TYR A 82 -1.29 -18.61 -1.38
CA TYR A 82 -0.36 -18.34 -2.46
C TYR A 82 1.05 -18.64 -1.93
N ARG A 83 1.54 -19.84 -2.15
CA ARG A 83 2.96 -20.15 -1.94
C ARG A 83 3.77 -19.27 -2.88
N SER A 84 4.28 -18.18 -2.35
CA SER A 84 5.34 -17.39 -2.97
C SER A 84 6.54 -18.30 -3.21
N ARG A 85 6.77 -18.69 -4.47
CA ARG A 85 7.97 -19.43 -4.89
C ARG A 85 9.22 -18.54 -4.97
N PHE A 86 9.21 -17.41 -4.30
CA PHE A 86 10.33 -16.48 -4.24
C PHE A 86 11.26 -16.71 -3.03
N ILE A 87 11.15 -17.85 -2.33
CA ILE A 87 12.13 -18.23 -1.30
C ILE A 87 13.07 -19.26 -1.90
N ALA A 88 14.35 -18.95 -1.80
CA ALA A 88 15.47 -19.79 -2.19
C ALA A 88 15.23 -21.26 -1.84
N VAL A 89 15.54 -22.11 -2.81
CA VAL A 89 15.59 -23.56 -2.67
C VAL A 89 16.51 -23.94 -1.51
N ALA A 90 15.92 -24.29 -0.36
CA ALA A 90 16.55 -25.17 0.59
C ALA A 90 15.98 -26.57 0.31
N GLU A 91 16.89 -27.50 0.12
CA GLU A 91 16.68 -28.87 -0.29
C GLU A 91 15.64 -29.61 0.54
N GLU A 92 14.59 -30.13 -0.09
CA GLU A 92 13.90 -31.31 0.39
C GLU A 92 13.93 -32.39 -0.71
N SER A 93 14.64 -33.44 -0.41
CA SER A 93 14.79 -34.66 -1.19
C SER A 93 13.43 -35.36 -1.35
N VAL A 94 12.85 -35.27 -2.53
CA VAL A 94 11.73 -36.13 -2.95
C VAL A 94 12.27 -37.21 -3.89
N ILE A 95 12.11 -38.45 -3.46
CA ILE A 95 12.45 -39.66 -4.18
C ILE A 95 11.75 -39.66 -5.56
N GLU A 96 12.52 -39.55 -6.62
CA GLU A 96 12.07 -39.65 -7.99
C GLU A 96 11.83 -41.11 -8.38
N THR A 97 10.62 -41.41 -8.85
CA THR A 97 10.36 -42.60 -9.66
C THR A 97 10.52 -42.22 -11.14
N PRO A 98 11.24 -43.03 -11.94
CA PRO A 98 11.57 -42.69 -13.32
C PRO A 98 10.45 -43.07 -14.31
N ASN A 99 10.33 -42.21 -15.35
CA ASN A 99 9.65 -42.43 -16.63
C ASN A 99 8.14 -42.19 -16.70
N THR A 100 7.79 -40.94 -16.88
CA THR A 100 6.83 -40.54 -17.95
C THR A 100 7.16 -39.12 -18.37
N PRO A 101 7.29 -38.79 -19.68
CA PRO A 101 7.43 -37.40 -20.11
C PRO A 101 6.09 -36.71 -19.81
N LYS A 102 6.08 -35.87 -18.77
CA LYS A 102 4.96 -34.97 -18.52
C LYS A 102 4.91 -33.97 -19.68
N VAL A 103 4.05 -34.28 -20.68
CA VAL A 103 3.58 -33.29 -21.62
C VAL A 103 2.95 -32.19 -20.78
N ARG A 104 3.66 -31.06 -20.66
CA ARG A 104 3.07 -29.84 -20.03
C ARG A 104 1.90 -29.45 -20.89
N THR A 105 0.69 -29.62 -20.39
CA THR A 105 -0.48 -28.95 -20.96
C THR A 105 -0.19 -27.46 -20.89
N PRO A 106 -0.14 -26.76 -22.02
CA PRO A 106 0.08 -25.30 -22.02
C PRO A 106 -1.09 -24.67 -21.27
N LEU A 107 -0.77 -23.86 -20.26
CA LEU A 107 -1.76 -23.04 -19.57
C LEU A 107 -2.24 -21.96 -20.54
N GLU A 108 -3.54 -21.76 -20.63
CA GLU A 108 -4.14 -20.70 -21.44
C GLU A 108 -3.54 -19.36 -21.03
N GLY A 109 -2.97 -18.62 -21.97
CA GLY A 109 -2.50 -17.26 -21.75
C GLY A 109 -1.01 -17.05 -21.52
N GLU A 110 -0.10 -17.92 -22.02
CA GLU A 110 1.34 -17.61 -22.00
C GLU A 110 1.69 -16.51 -23.01
N VAL A 111 2.55 -15.56 -22.59
CA VAL A 111 3.13 -14.54 -23.48
C VAL A 111 4.61 -14.83 -23.67
N ARG A 112 5.06 -14.82 -24.91
CA ARG A 112 6.45 -15.09 -25.27
C ARG A 112 7.06 -13.84 -25.90
N MET A 113 8.11 -13.33 -25.28
CA MET A 113 8.79 -12.11 -25.71
C MET A 113 10.20 -12.44 -26.19
N ARG A 114 10.56 -11.97 -27.39
CA ARG A 114 11.91 -12.17 -27.94
C ARG A 114 12.76 -10.94 -27.65
N VAL A 115 13.85 -11.12 -26.92
CA VAL A 115 14.70 -10.05 -26.36
C VAL A 115 16.19 -10.39 -26.51
N THR A 116 17.05 -9.41 -26.28
CA THR A 116 18.51 -9.58 -26.39
C THR A 116 19.15 -9.65 -25.00
N SER A 117 19.92 -10.72 -24.75
CA SER A 117 20.63 -10.93 -23.50
C SER A 117 21.54 -9.75 -23.11
N ARG A 118 22.17 -9.12 -24.10
CA ARG A 118 23.09 -7.99 -23.90
C ARG A 118 22.38 -6.80 -23.22
N HIS A 119 21.22 -6.41 -23.74
CA HIS A 119 20.46 -5.28 -23.16
C HIS A 119 19.95 -5.62 -21.75
N LEU A 120 19.44 -6.83 -21.56
CA LEU A 120 18.97 -7.29 -20.25
C LEU A 120 20.08 -7.27 -19.19
N THR A 121 21.26 -7.82 -19.53
CA THR A 121 22.38 -7.93 -18.57
C THR A 121 23.06 -6.59 -18.29
N MET A 122 22.95 -5.61 -19.20
CA MET A 122 23.41 -4.24 -18.95
C MET A 122 22.47 -3.47 -18.03
N ALA A 123 21.17 -3.65 -18.21
CA ALA A 123 20.15 -2.90 -17.48
C ALA A 123 19.85 -3.46 -16.09
N SER A 124 20.15 -4.74 -15.83
CA SER A 124 19.69 -5.44 -14.64
C SER A 124 20.73 -6.45 -14.14
N HIS A 125 21.06 -6.32 -12.84
CA HIS A 125 21.88 -7.31 -12.15
C HIS A 125 21.17 -8.67 -12.06
N TYR A 126 19.85 -8.68 -11.85
CA TYR A 126 19.04 -9.89 -11.82
C TYR A 126 19.20 -10.67 -13.14
N PHE A 127 18.94 -10.03 -14.28
CA PHE A 127 19.09 -10.68 -15.57
C PHE A 127 20.53 -11.12 -15.85
N ARG A 128 21.52 -10.36 -15.38
CA ARG A 128 22.93 -10.78 -15.48
C ARG A 128 23.17 -12.08 -14.74
N SER A 129 22.69 -12.18 -13.52
CA SER A 129 22.85 -13.38 -12.70
C SER A 129 22.14 -14.59 -13.28
N VAL A 130 20.93 -14.42 -13.82
CA VAL A 130 20.14 -15.50 -14.41
C VAL A 130 20.73 -15.98 -15.75
N ILE A 131 21.15 -15.06 -16.62
CA ILE A 131 21.63 -15.40 -17.98
C ILE A 131 23.09 -15.89 -17.99
N GLN A 132 23.93 -15.34 -17.11
CA GLN A 132 25.38 -15.66 -17.07
C GLN A 132 25.76 -16.61 -15.95
N GLY A 133 24.84 -16.90 -15.01
CA GLY A 133 25.07 -17.81 -13.89
C GLY A 133 24.98 -19.28 -14.27
N PRO A 134 25.16 -20.19 -13.31
CA PRO A 134 25.12 -21.64 -13.51
C PRO A 134 23.71 -22.22 -13.63
N TRP A 135 22.72 -21.40 -13.93
CA TRP A 135 21.30 -21.77 -13.96
C TRP A 135 20.88 -22.39 -15.29
N ARG A 136 19.72 -23.07 -15.30
CA ARG A 136 19.16 -23.70 -16.50
C ARG A 136 18.87 -22.67 -17.61
N GLU A 137 18.52 -21.45 -17.22
CA GLU A 137 18.24 -20.30 -18.07
C GLU A 137 19.47 -19.84 -18.88
N ALA A 138 20.67 -20.18 -18.46
CA ALA A 138 21.89 -19.95 -19.22
C ALA A 138 22.05 -20.88 -20.45
N SER A 139 21.28 -21.98 -20.49
CA SER A 139 21.35 -22.98 -21.58
C SER A 139 20.30 -22.67 -22.65
N SER A 140 20.70 -22.82 -23.94
CA SER A 140 19.76 -22.68 -25.05
C SER A 140 18.89 -23.93 -25.18
N THR A 141 17.59 -23.76 -25.27
CA THR A 141 16.60 -24.82 -25.47
C THR A 141 15.82 -24.57 -26.76
N SER A 142 15.00 -25.54 -27.20
CA SER A 142 14.08 -25.33 -28.32
C SER A 142 13.11 -24.20 -27.94
N SER A 143 13.00 -23.19 -28.82
CA SER A 143 12.18 -22.01 -28.58
C SER A 143 10.99 -21.97 -29.54
N PHE A 144 9.95 -21.25 -29.14
CA PHE A 144 8.81 -20.95 -30.01
C PHE A 144 9.21 -20.22 -31.29
N PHE A 145 10.29 -19.44 -31.27
CA PHE A 145 10.78 -18.65 -32.42
C PHE A 145 11.62 -19.46 -33.45
N GLY A 146 11.61 -20.77 -33.36
CA GLY A 146 12.20 -21.67 -34.34
C GLY A 146 13.73 -21.78 -34.31
N LYS A 147 14.39 -21.13 -33.33
CA LYS A 147 15.84 -21.22 -33.07
C LYS A 147 16.06 -21.60 -31.62
N PRO A 148 17.13 -22.32 -31.27
CA PRO A 148 17.47 -22.52 -29.86
C PRO A 148 17.79 -21.19 -29.23
N LEU A 149 16.97 -20.79 -28.23
CA LEU A 149 17.16 -19.57 -27.46
C LEU A 149 17.32 -19.92 -25.97
N ARG A 150 17.95 -19.04 -25.19
CA ARG A 150 17.90 -19.10 -23.74
C ARG A 150 16.50 -18.73 -23.31
N GLN A 151 15.95 -19.44 -22.32
CA GLN A 151 14.60 -19.19 -21.84
C GLN A 151 14.65 -18.64 -20.41
N VAL A 152 14.10 -17.45 -20.22
CA VAL A 152 13.91 -16.83 -18.91
C VAL A 152 12.42 -16.82 -18.60
N THR A 153 12.03 -17.34 -17.46
CA THR A 153 10.61 -17.38 -17.04
C THR A 153 10.30 -16.22 -16.11
N ALA A 154 9.24 -15.49 -16.43
CA ALA A 154 8.58 -14.50 -15.58
C ALA A 154 7.18 -14.99 -15.22
N PHE A 155 6.65 -14.56 -14.09
CA PHE A 155 5.37 -15.07 -13.62
C PHE A 155 4.48 -13.93 -13.10
N GLY A 156 3.22 -13.93 -13.54
CA GLY A 156 2.17 -13.11 -12.96
C GLY A 156 2.15 -11.63 -13.35
N TRP A 157 3.22 -11.10 -13.95
CA TRP A 157 3.31 -9.68 -14.28
C TRP A 157 2.20 -9.20 -15.21
N ASP A 158 1.84 -7.93 -15.10
CA ASP A 158 1.06 -7.25 -16.12
C ASP A 158 1.84 -7.26 -17.44
N ALA A 159 1.24 -7.81 -18.51
CA ALA A 159 1.92 -8.05 -19.76
C ALA A 159 2.30 -6.74 -20.47
N VAL A 160 1.46 -5.70 -20.38
CA VAL A 160 1.72 -4.38 -20.95
C VAL A 160 2.85 -3.71 -20.19
N ALA A 161 2.81 -3.70 -18.86
CA ALA A 161 3.86 -3.11 -18.05
C ALA A 161 5.22 -3.79 -18.29
N LEU A 162 5.25 -5.13 -18.34
CA LEU A 162 6.48 -5.86 -18.64
C LEU A 162 7.01 -5.54 -20.04
N ALA A 163 6.14 -5.48 -21.05
CA ALA A 163 6.53 -5.11 -22.41
C ALA A 163 7.09 -3.68 -22.48
N ILE A 164 6.49 -2.73 -21.76
CA ILE A 164 7.00 -1.34 -21.66
C ILE A 164 8.40 -1.31 -21.05
N VAL A 165 8.63 -2.00 -19.93
CA VAL A 165 9.95 -2.05 -19.27
C VAL A 165 10.98 -2.67 -20.20
N LEU A 166 10.65 -3.77 -20.88
CA LEU A 166 11.55 -4.42 -21.84
C LEU A 166 11.82 -3.54 -23.07
N ASP A 167 10.82 -2.81 -23.58
CA ASP A 167 11.02 -1.84 -24.68
C ASP A 167 11.99 -0.73 -24.26
N ILE A 168 11.87 -0.21 -23.05
CA ILE A 168 12.80 0.79 -22.50
C ILE A 168 14.22 0.23 -22.42
N ILE A 169 14.40 -0.97 -21.86
CA ILE A 169 15.69 -1.66 -21.78
C ILE A 169 16.34 -1.83 -23.16
N HIS A 170 15.55 -2.07 -24.20
CA HIS A 170 16.04 -2.27 -25.57
C HIS A 170 16.10 -0.99 -26.41
N GLY A 171 15.88 0.18 -25.81
CA GLY A 171 15.95 1.46 -26.53
C GLY A 171 14.79 1.74 -27.49
N ARG A 172 13.68 0.98 -27.38
CA ARG A 172 12.49 1.14 -28.25
C ARG A 172 11.52 2.20 -27.70
N HIS A 173 12.01 3.39 -27.46
CA HIS A 173 11.32 4.44 -26.72
C HIS A 173 10.13 5.07 -27.46
N GLY A 174 10.05 4.92 -28.79
CA GLY A 174 9.02 5.59 -29.61
C GLY A 174 7.58 5.17 -29.32
N GLY A 175 7.35 4.01 -28.69
CA GLY A 175 6.03 3.55 -28.31
C GLY A 175 5.76 3.57 -26.81
N VAL A 176 6.74 3.95 -26.01
CA VAL A 176 6.57 4.05 -24.56
C VAL A 176 5.57 5.18 -24.25
N PRO A 177 4.48 4.90 -23.48
CA PRO A 177 3.47 5.90 -23.19
C PRO A 177 4.08 7.06 -22.39
N ARG A 178 3.68 8.29 -22.72
CA ARG A 178 4.07 9.51 -21.97
C ARG A 178 3.15 9.80 -20.80
N VAL A 179 1.94 9.25 -20.85
CA VAL A 179 0.90 9.38 -19.84
C VAL A 179 0.54 7.99 -19.36
N VAL A 180 0.47 7.80 -18.08
CA VAL A 180 0.07 6.54 -17.43
C VAL A 180 -0.92 6.83 -16.32
N ASP A 181 -1.75 5.87 -15.99
CA ASP A 181 -2.54 5.91 -14.77
C ASP A 181 -1.73 5.35 -13.58
N LEU A 182 -2.24 5.53 -12.37
CA LEU A 182 -1.57 5.10 -11.16
C LEU A 182 -1.42 3.56 -11.09
N LYS A 183 -2.40 2.82 -11.61
CA LYS A 183 -2.35 1.35 -11.64
C LYS A 183 -1.20 0.85 -12.51
N LEU A 184 -1.12 1.33 -13.75
CA LEU A 184 -0.03 0.97 -14.66
C LEU A 184 1.32 1.42 -14.11
N MET A 185 1.40 2.64 -13.54
CA MET A 185 2.63 3.13 -12.92
C MET A 185 3.08 2.25 -11.75
N THR A 186 2.14 1.72 -10.97
CA THR A 186 2.45 0.80 -9.86
C THR A 186 2.94 -0.55 -10.38
N CYS A 187 2.33 -1.10 -11.44
CA CYS A 187 2.82 -2.30 -12.10
C CYS A 187 4.25 -2.10 -12.62
N LEU A 188 4.51 -0.98 -13.30
CA LEU A 188 5.84 -0.62 -13.79
C LEU A 188 6.86 -0.52 -12.65
N ALA A 189 6.50 0.17 -11.57
CA ALA A 189 7.36 0.32 -10.39
C ALA A 189 7.73 -1.04 -9.78
N THR A 190 6.76 -1.92 -9.59
CA THR A 190 7.00 -3.25 -9.01
C THR A 190 7.91 -4.10 -9.89
N ILE A 191 7.75 -4.05 -11.22
CA ILE A 191 8.61 -4.76 -12.17
C ILE A 191 10.02 -4.18 -12.16
N VAL A 192 10.15 -2.86 -12.14
CA VAL A 192 11.44 -2.15 -12.11
C VAL A 192 12.22 -2.46 -10.84
N ASP A 193 11.56 -2.48 -9.69
CA ASP A 193 12.16 -2.83 -8.40
C ASP A 193 12.63 -4.29 -8.40
N PHE A 194 11.76 -5.21 -8.82
CA PHE A 194 12.08 -6.64 -8.86
C PHE A 194 13.29 -6.96 -9.74
N TYR A 195 13.37 -6.35 -10.92
CA TYR A 195 14.50 -6.57 -11.82
C TYR A 195 15.70 -5.66 -11.57
N GLY A 196 15.57 -4.67 -10.68
CA GLY A 196 16.64 -3.73 -10.35
C GLY A 196 17.08 -2.88 -11.57
N CYS A 197 16.14 -2.42 -12.39
CA CYS A 197 16.42 -1.67 -13.60
C CYS A 197 16.03 -0.18 -13.54
N HIS A 198 16.15 0.43 -12.35
CA HIS A 198 15.75 1.82 -12.05
C HIS A 198 16.43 2.84 -12.98
N GLU A 199 17.73 2.66 -13.26
CA GLU A 199 18.54 3.63 -14.01
C GLU A 199 17.97 3.86 -15.42
N VAL A 200 17.62 2.79 -16.12
CA VAL A 200 17.13 2.90 -17.51
C VAL A 200 15.70 3.46 -17.60
N VAL A 201 14.91 3.35 -16.54
CA VAL A 201 13.51 3.81 -16.48
C VAL A 201 13.38 5.23 -15.92
N LYS A 202 14.42 5.77 -15.28
CA LYS A 202 14.39 7.05 -14.57
C LYS A 202 13.78 8.20 -15.38
N ILE A 203 14.23 8.41 -16.61
CA ILE A 203 13.73 9.50 -17.47
C ILE A 203 12.22 9.37 -17.74
N PHE A 204 11.74 8.14 -17.88
CA PHE A 204 10.32 7.88 -18.10
C PHE A 204 9.50 8.11 -16.86
N SER A 205 9.98 7.67 -15.69
CA SER A 205 9.29 7.88 -14.42
C SER A 205 9.12 9.37 -14.09
N GLU A 206 10.12 10.20 -14.36
CA GLU A 206 10.03 11.66 -14.23
C GLU A 206 8.92 12.25 -15.15
N ALA A 207 8.86 11.78 -16.40
CA ALA A 207 7.82 12.21 -17.35
C ALA A 207 6.43 11.71 -16.93
N TRP A 208 6.31 10.51 -16.40
CA TRP A 208 5.04 9.95 -15.92
C TRP A 208 4.51 10.72 -14.71
N TYR A 209 5.35 11.10 -13.75
CA TYR A 209 4.92 11.95 -12.64
C TYR A 209 4.30 13.27 -13.09
N GLN A 210 4.87 13.89 -14.14
CA GLN A 210 4.35 15.16 -14.67
C GLN A 210 3.02 15.01 -15.39
N ASN A 211 2.72 13.82 -15.91
CA ASN A 211 1.58 13.57 -16.79
C ASN A 211 0.61 12.50 -16.22
N ILE A 212 0.72 12.17 -14.94
CA ILE A 212 -0.18 11.18 -14.34
C ILE A 212 -1.60 11.74 -14.23
N CYS A 213 -2.57 10.96 -14.71
CA CYS A 213 -3.97 11.39 -14.76
C CYS A 213 -4.71 11.22 -13.44
N THR A 214 -4.16 10.44 -12.52
CA THR A 214 -4.81 10.10 -11.26
C THR A 214 -4.45 11.12 -10.18
N GLY A 215 -5.46 11.78 -9.62
CA GLY A 215 -5.29 12.67 -8.48
C GLY A 215 -4.90 11.93 -7.21
N PHE A 216 -4.41 12.66 -6.22
CA PHE A 216 -4.15 12.13 -4.88
C PHE A 216 -5.37 12.36 -4.00
N GLU A 217 -5.92 11.30 -3.42
CA GLU A 217 -7.01 11.37 -2.45
C GLU A 217 -6.43 11.47 -1.04
N ASP A 218 -6.98 12.39 -0.20
CA ASP A 218 -6.56 12.54 1.19
C ASP A 218 -7.29 11.52 2.11
N GLU A 219 -7.39 10.28 1.64
CA GLU A 219 -8.03 9.18 2.32
C GLU A 219 -7.12 7.94 2.32
N TYR A 220 -7.18 7.14 3.40
CA TYR A 220 -6.44 5.88 3.46
C TYR A 220 -7.14 4.83 2.60
N SER A 221 -6.62 4.64 1.42
CA SER A 221 -7.20 3.80 0.38
C SER A 221 -6.13 2.97 -0.34
N ARG A 222 -6.56 2.12 -1.26
CA ARG A 222 -5.65 1.42 -2.19
C ARG A 222 -4.78 2.40 -2.98
N GLN A 223 -5.35 3.53 -3.40
CA GLN A 223 -4.61 4.55 -4.14
C GLN A 223 -3.47 5.15 -3.32
N THR A 224 -3.69 5.42 -2.03
CA THR A 224 -2.65 5.92 -1.13
C THR A 224 -1.47 4.96 -1.02
N LEU A 225 -1.74 3.64 -0.94
CA LEU A 225 -0.70 2.61 -0.91
C LEU A 225 0.04 2.48 -2.25
N MET A 226 -0.67 2.64 -3.38
CA MET A 226 -0.04 2.68 -4.70
C MET A 226 0.88 3.91 -4.82
N TRP A 227 0.45 5.10 -4.38
CA TRP A 227 1.28 6.29 -4.36
C TRP A 227 2.51 6.13 -3.47
N LEU A 228 2.36 5.51 -2.30
CA LEU A 228 3.48 5.19 -1.43
C LEU A 228 4.51 4.30 -2.15
N SER A 229 4.05 3.23 -2.80
CA SER A 229 4.90 2.30 -3.53
C SER A 229 5.60 2.94 -4.72
N VAL A 230 4.86 3.67 -5.54
CA VAL A 230 5.42 4.37 -6.71
C VAL A 230 6.47 5.39 -6.31
N SER A 231 6.19 6.20 -5.27
CA SER A 231 7.12 7.23 -4.80
C SER A 231 8.33 6.66 -4.07
N TRP A 232 8.25 5.44 -3.57
CA TRP A 232 9.36 4.69 -3.00
C TRP A 232 10.31 4.17 -4.08
N VAL A 233 9.76 3.54 -5.14
CA VAL A 233 10.56 2.97 -6.24
C VAL A 233 11.11 4.03 -7.18
N PHE A 234 10.30 5.01 -7.50
CA PHE A 234 10.69 6.19 -8.29
C PHE A 234 10.76 7.40 -7.36
N PRO A 235 11.90 7.66 -6.70
CA PRO A 235 11.99 8.59 -5.60
C PRO A 235 11.41 9.97 -5.93
N ASN A 236 10.30 10.31 -5.26
CA ASN A 236 9.66 11.61 -5.34
C ASN A 236 9.12 11.98 -3.95
N GLN A 237 9.74 12.99 -3.33
CA GLN A 237 9.47 13.35 -1.94
C GLN A 237 8.03 13.82 -1.70
N GLU A 238 7.47 14.64 -2.60
CA GLU A 238 6.14 15.22 -2.41
C GLU A 238 5.03 14.15 -2.30
N PRO A 239 4.82 13.25 -3.29
CA PRO A 239 3.79 12.21 -3.16
C PRO A 239 4.11 11.21 -2.05
N PHE A 240 5.38 10.96 -1.73
CA PHE A 240 5.78 10.11 -0.62
C PHE A 240 5.34 10.70 0.72
N ASP A 241 5.64 11.97 0.98
CA ASP A 241 5.25 12.66 2.21
C ASP A 241 3.72 12.74 2.34
N ARG A 242 3.01 13.02 1.25
CA ARG A 242 1.54 13.02 1.24
C ARG A 242 0.99 11.65 1.58
N ALA A 243 1.49 10.59 0.95
CA ALA A 243 1.03 9.22 1.22
C ALA A 243 1.31 8.80 2.67
N THR A 244 2.52 9.01 3.17
CA THR A 244 2.89 8.68 4.55
C THR A 244 2.07 9.45 5.58
N GLN A 245 1.82 10.74 5.33
CA GLN A 245 0.98 11.59 6.18
C GLN A 245 -0.48 11.13 6.18
N THR A 246 -1.05 10.79 5.02
CA THR A 246 -2.42 10.30 4.93
C THR A 246 -2.58 8.96 5.65
N ILE A 247 -1.63 8.04 5.46
CA ILE A 247 -1.62 6.75 6.17
C ILE A 247 -1.51 6.97 7.68
N LEU A 248 -0.58 7.80 8.15
CA LEU A 248 -0.42 8.10 9.59
C LEU A 248 -1.69 8.65 10.22
N LYS A 249 -2.41 9.52 9.51
CA LYS A 249 -3.65 10.15 10.00
C LYS A 249 -4.80 9.16 10.13
N HIS A 250 -4.96 8.27 9.15
CA HIS A 250 -6.20 7.51 8.94
C HIS A 250 -6.07 6.00 9.15
N MET A 251 -4.85 5.41 9.10
CA MET A 251 -4.65 4.00 9.39
C MET A 251 -5.08 3.67 10.82
N ASP A 252 -5.83 2.59 11.00
CA ASP A 252 -6.42 2.18 12.28
C ASP A 252 -5.80 0.91 12.89
N GLY A 253 -4.72 0.39 12.29
CA GLY A 253 -4.07 -0.84 12.74
C GLY A 253 -4.85 -2.13 12.48
N ARG A 254 -6.03 -2.05 11.87
CA ARG A 254 -6.85 -3.19 11.42
C ARG A 254 -6.87 -3.31 9.91
N SER A 255 -5.86 -2.78 9.24
CA SER A 255 -5.82 -2.79 7.78
C SER A 255 -6.09 -4.20 7.23
N GLN A 256 -7.11 -4.31 6.42
CA GLN A 256 -7.44 -5.52 5.68
C GLN A 256 -6.70 -5.57 4.34
N LEU A 257 -5.80 -4.60 4.10
CA LEU A 257 -5.05 -4.49 2.87
C LEU A 257 -3.68 -5.14 3.05
N SER A 258 -3.41 -6.23 2.34
CA SER A 258 -2.07 -6.81 2.23
C SER A 258 -1.26 -6.05 1.19
N THR A 259 -0.04 -5.69 1.55
CA THR A 259 0.94 -5.01 0.70
C THR A 259 2.15 -5.89 0.39
N ASP A 260 2.04 -7.21 0.60
CA ASP A 260 3.15 -8.16 0.47
C ASP A 260 3.75 -8.18 -0.95
N HIS A 261 2.99 -7.72 -1.95
CA HIS A 261 3.43 -7.62 -3.34
C HIS A 261 3.93 -6.23 -3.74
N LEU A 262 3.89 -5.26 -2.82
CA LEU A 262 4.42 -3.93 -3.08
C LEU A 262 5.86 -3.80 -2.55
N PRO A 263 6.76 -3.13 -3.28
CA PRO A 263 8.15 -2.94 -2.87
C PRO A 263 8.30 -1.83 -1.81
N ILE A 264 7.63 -1.97 -0.67
CA ILE A 264 7.66 -1.00 0.45
C ILE A 264 8.05 -1.67 1.79
N PRO A 265 9.15 -2.43 1.85
CA PRO A 265 9.51 -3.18 3.04
C PRO A 265 9.78 -2.24 4.23
N GLY A 266 9.13 -2.51 5.36
CA GLY A 266 9.39 -1.79 6.61
C GLY A 266 8.87 -0.35 6.69
N VAL A 267 8.21 0.19 5.65
CA VAL A 267 7.62 1.54 5.68
C VAL A 267 6.38 1.56 6.54
N LEU A 268 5.42 0.68 6.29
CA LEU A 268 4.16 0.63 7.03
C LEU A 268 4.35 0.36 8.53
N PRO A 269 5.20 -0.57 8.98
CA PRO A 269 5.49 -0.74 10.40
C PRO A 269 5.99 0.54 11.09
N LYS A 270 6.86 1.32 10.44
CA LYS A 270 7.35 2.60 11.00
C LYS A 270 6.23 3.63 11.15
N ILE A 271 5.31 3.68 10.18
CA ILE A 271 4.13 4.54 10.26
C ILE A 271 3.22 4.07 11.42
N ASP A 272 3.04 2.76 11.56
CA ASP A 272 2.22 2.19 12.64
C ASP A 272 2.83 2.43 14.02
N ASP A 273 4.14 2.31 14.18
CA ASP A 273 4.85 2.66 15.42
C ASP A 273 4.59 4.12 15.79
N LYS A 274 4.68 5.04 14.83
CA LYS A 274 4.40 6.46 15.06
C LYS A 274 2.92 6.71 15.38
N ARG A 275 1.99 6.01 14.71
CA ARG A 275 0.56 6.05 15.03
C ARG A 275 0.33 5.68 16.49
N GLN A 276 0.90 4.54 16.91
CA GLN A 276 0.75 4.06 18.29
C GLN A 276 1.34 5.03 19.32
N GLU A 277 2.49 5.63 19.01
CA GLU A 277 3.11 6.66 19.86
C GLU A 277 2.18 7.86 20.05
N LEU A 278 1.63 8.40 18.94
CA LEU A 278 0.75 9.57 18.98
C LEU A 278 -0.57 9.27 19.72
N ILE A 279 -1.17 8.11 19.48
CA ILE A 279 -2.37 7.65 20.18
C ILE A 279 -2.06 7.47 21.66
N GLY A 280 -0.93 6.85 22.01
CA GLY A 280 -0.48 6.69 23.38
C GLY A 280 -0.34 8.03 24.12
N LYS A 281 0.19 9.06 23.46
CA LYS A 281 0.25 10.43 23.99
C LYS A 281 -1.15 10.98 24.29
N ILE A 282 -2.11 10.82 23.37
CA ILE A 282 -3.49 11.29 23.56
C ILE A 282 -4.13 10.59 24.75
N VAL A 283 -3.99 9.27 24.85
CA VAL A 283 -4.53 8.46 25.95
C VAL A 283 -3.91 8.89 27.28
N THR A 284 -2.60 9.05 27.34
CA THR A 284 -1.88 9.56 28.52
C THR A 284 -2.39 10.94 28.91
N GLY A 285 -2.52 11.87 27.97
CA GLY A 285 -3.04 13.21 28.24
C GLY A 285 -4.47 13.22 28.80
N LEU A 286 -5.33 12.29 28.34
CA LEU A 286 -6.68 12.12 28.92
C LEU A 286 -6.62 11.57 30.34
N HIS A 287 -5.73 10.63 30.66
CA HIS A 287 -5.53 10.11 32.00
C HIS A 287 -4.91 11.14 32.94
N ASP A 288 -3.96 11.94 32.47
CA ASP A 288 -3.37 13.04 33.23
C ASP A 288 -4.43 14.09 33.60
N LEU A 289 -5.29 14.44 32.62
CA LEU A 289 -6.42 15.31 32.89
C LEU A 289 -7.36 14.70 33.91
N LEU A 290 -7.67 13.39 33.83
CA LEU A 290 -8.49 12.68 34.80
C LEU A 290 -7.89 12.75 36.22
N GLY A 291 -6.56 12.64 36.36
CA GLY A 291 -5.83 12.72 37.60
C GLY A 291 -5.75 14.15 38.20
N THR A 292 -5.71 15.16 37.33
CA THR A 292 -5.57 16.58 37.77
C THR A 292 -6.91 17.24 38.10
N LEU A 293 -8.02 16.85 37.45
CA LEU A 293 -9.34 17.43 37.63
C LEU A 293 -9.83 17.43 39.09
N PRO A 294 -9.60 16.38 39.94
CA PRO A 294 -10.05 16.39 41.34
C PRO A 294 -9.34 17.44 42.20
N ASN A 295 -8.10 17.77 41.87
CA ASN A 295 -7.23 18.66 42.64
C ASN A 295 -6.98 20.00 41.91
N SER A 296 -7.74 20.28 40.84
CA SER A 296 -7.51 21.48 40.07
C SER A 296 -8.09 22.71 40.75
N ASP A 297 -7.24 23.69 41.04
CA ASP A 297 -7.62 25.06 41.40
C ASP A 297 -8.16 25.84 40.19
N PHE A 298 -8.79 25.14 39.23
CA PHE A 298 -9.30 25.77 38.03
C PHE A 298 -10.45 26.71 38.43
N LEU A 299 -10.15 27.99 38.39
CA LEU A 299 -11.13 29.05 38.54
C LEU A 299 -11.88 29.21 37.21
N CYS A 300 -13.16 28.87 37.21
CA CYS A 300 -14.05 29.22 36.10
C CYS A 300 -14.20 30.74 36.09
N ASP A 301 -13.98 31.40 34.95
CA ASP A 301 -14.11 32.86 34.80
C ASP A 301 -15.49 33.41 35.23
N TRP A 302 -16.52 32.56 35.20
CA TRP A 302 -17.88 32.86 35.63
C TRP A 302 -18.10 32.74 37.15
N HIS A 303 -17.41 31.79 37.75
CA HIS A 303 -17.48 31.64 39.22
C HIS A 303 -16.30 32.35 39.83
N LYS A 304 -16.44 33.62 40.15
CA LYS A 304 -15.44 34.40 40.91
C LYS A 304 -15.13 33.78 42.30
N TYR A 305 -15.87 32.74 42.68
CA TYR A 305 -15.69 31.96 43.88
C TYR A 305 -15.23 30.56 43.54
N GLU A 306 -14.35 29.98 44.34
CA GLU A 306 -13.83 28.63 44.20
C GLU A 306 -14.98 27.60 44.18
N SER A 307 -15.53 27.33 43.00
CA SER A 307 -16.55 26.29 42.81
C SER A 307 -15.99 25.11 42.09
N PRO A 308 -15.97 23.92 42.68
CA PRO A 308 -15.50 22.70 42.01
C PRO A 308 -16.47 22.17 40.97
N THR A 309 -17.61 22.85 40.75
CA THR A 309 -18.70 22.35 39.91
C THR A 309 -18.26 22.01 38.47
N CYS A 310 -17.57 22.92 37.79
CA CYS A 310 -17.11 22.68 36.43
C CYS A 310 -16.09 21.56 36.36
N SER A 311 -15.16 21.48 37.30
CA SER A 311 -14.17 20.40 37.34
C SER A 311 -14.82 19.06 37.68
N SER A 312 -15.82 19.03 38.56
CA SER A 312 -16.55 17.80 38.88
C SER A 312 -17.39 17.29 37.74
N ILE A 313 -18.02 18.17 36.94
CA ILE A 313 -18.76 17.79 35.73
C ILE A 313 -17.81 17.26 34.67
N ALA A 314 -16.70 17.95 34.38
CA ALA A 314 -15.69 17.50 33.44
C ALA A 314 -15.09 16.14 33.85
N LEU A 315 -14.83 15.94 35.14
CA LEU A 315 -14.35 14.67 35.69
C LEU A 315 -15.37 13.54 35.46
N GLY A 316 -16.65 13.79 35.73
CA GLY A 316 -17.73 12.81 35.52
C GLY A 316 -17.88 12.41 34.10
N ILE A 317 -17.84 13.38 33.14
CA ILE A 317 -17.90 13.14 31.73
C ILE A 317 -16.69 12.32 31.25
N LEU A 318 -15.48 12.76 31.57
CA LEU A 318 -14.25 12.10 31.16
C LEU A 318 -14.17 10.65 31.69
N LYS A 319 -14.50 10.45 32.96
CA LYS A 319 -14.53 9.11 33.58
C LYS A 319 -15.52 8.18 32.86
N ARG A 320 -16.73 8.67 32.60
CA ARG A 320 -17.76 7.89 31.89
C ARG A 320 -17.31 7.51 30.47
N GLU A 321 -16.73 8.44 29.71
CA GLU A 321 -16.29 8.17 28.34
C GLU A 321 -15.10 7.21 28.31
N LEU A 322 -14.12 7.35 29.20
CA LEU A 322 -13.02 6.40 29.31
C LEU A 322 -13.51 4.99 29.74
N GLN A 323 -14.50 4.89 30.60
CA GLN A 323 -15.11 3.60 30.94
C GLN A 323 -15.84 2.99 29.74
N ARG A 324 -16.58 3.78 28.97
CA ARG A 324 -17.27 3.34 27.75
C ARG A 324 -16.26 2.79 26.73
N LEU A 325 -15.15 3.47 26.53
CA LEU A 325 -14.07 3.04 25.64
C LEU A 325 -13.40 1.74 26.13
N SER A 326 -13.17 1.61 27.43
CA SER A 326 -12.56 0.41 28.02
C SER A 326 -13.48 -0.82 27.95
N SER A 327 -14.79 -0.61 27.89
CA SER A 327 -15.82 -1.66 27.83
C SER A 327 -16.23 -1.99 26.39
N SER A 328 -15.65 -1.34 25.40
CA SER A 328 -15.94 -1.59 23.99
C SER A 328 -15.18 -2.82 23.46
N ASP A 329 -15.64 -3.40 22.34
CA ASP A 329 -14.94 -4.45 21.62
C ASP A 329 -13.57 -4.00 21.07
N ARG A 330 -13.25 -2.70 21.21
CA ARG A 330 -11.99 -2.07 20.84
C ARG A 330 -11.31 -1.53 22.09
N PRO A 331 -10.47 -2.32 22.76
CA PRO A 331 -9.80 -1.84 23.97
C PRO A 331 -8.80 -0.73 23.63
N LEU A 332 -8.80 0.33 24.45
CA LEU A 332 -7.91 1.48 24.31
C LEU A 332 -6.52 1.19 24.91
N VAL A 333 -5.90 0.13 24.44
CA VAL A 333 -4.56 -0.34 24.86
C VAL A 333 -3.70 -0.63 23.62
N PRO A 334 -2.37 -0.52 23.71
CA PRO A 334 -1.50 -0.89 22.61
C PRO A 334 -1.81 -2.30 22.08
N PRO A 335 -1.80 -2.51 20.77
CA PRO A 335 -1.39 -1.62 19.67
C PRO A 335 -2.50 -0.65 19.18
N PHE A 336 -3.55 -0.38 19.95
CA PHE A 336 -4.66 0.54 19.63
C PHE A 336 -5.39 0.19 18.31
N ASN A 337 -5.62 -1.08 18.07
CA ASN A 337 -6.30 -1.55 16.86
C ASN A 337 -7.74 -1.02 16.79
N GLY A 338 -8.10 -0.48 15.64
CA GLY A 338 -9.38 0.15 15.37
C GLY A 338 -9.43 1.63 15.72
N TYR A 339 -8.28 2.25 16.03
CA TYR A 339 -8.15 3.68 16.26
C TYR A 339 -7.08 4.27 15.35
N SER A 340 -7.44 5.31 14.60
CA SER A 340 -6.49 6.18 13.91
C SER A 340 -6.15 7.39 14.77
N VAL A 341 -5.06 8.10 14.46
CA VAL A 341 -4.72 9.34 15.16
C VAL A 341 -5.86 10.35 15.04
N MET A 342 -6.45 10.50 13.84
CA MET A 342 -7.54 11.43 13.62
C MET A 342 -8.81 11.02 14.36
N SER A 343 -9.15 9.71 14.42
CA SER A 343 -10.32 9.26 15.18
C SER A 343 -10.17 9.51 16.67
N MET A 344 -8.96 9.38 17.22
CA MET A 344 -8.69 9.69 18.62
C MET A 344 -8.77 11.19 18.93
N ILE A 345 -8.26 12.02 18.05
CA ILE A 345 -8.40 13.48 18.18
C ILE A 345 -9.87 13.88 18.10
N GLN A 346 -10.62 13.28 17.17
CA GLN A 346 -12.05 13.53 17.01
C GLN A 346 -12.81 13.10 18.27
N LEU A 347 -12.53 11.90 18.78
CA LEU A 347 -13.13 11.39 20.02
C LEU A 347 -12.92 12.35 21.18
N ALA A 348 -11.71 12.89 21.35
CA ALA A 348 -11.42 13.86 22.41
C ALA A 348 -12.15 15.20 22.19
N ASN A 349 -12.37 15.61 20.94
CA ASN A 349 -13.10 16.83 20.59
C ASN A 349 -14.63 16.68 20.72
N ASP A 350 -15.15 15.46 20.51
CA ASP A 350 -16.59 15.17 20.55
C ASP A 350 -17.08 14.71 21.92
N MET A 351 -16.22 14.83 22.94
CA MET A 351 -16.66 14.56 24.30
C MET A 351 -17.85 15.45 24.67
N PRO A 352 -18.89 14.88 25.28
CA PRO A 352 -20.08 15.62 25.64
C PRO A 352 -19.76 16.89 26.46
N GLU A 353 -20.37 17.99 26.10
CA GLU A 353 -20.32 19.20 26.90
C GLU A 353 -21.42 19.14 27.97
N SER A 354 -21.15 19.73 29.15
CA SER A 354 -22.19 19.86 30.16
C SER A 354 -23.26 20.83 29.65
N ILE A 355 -24.51 20.39 29.65
CA ILE A 355 -25.62 21.33 29.47
C ILE A 355 -25.66 22.22 30.71
N ALA A 356 -25.46 23.54 30.54
CA ALA A 356 -25.70 24.48 31.59
C ALA A 356 -27.15 24.29 32.04
N ALA A 357 -27.38 23.96 33.31
CA ALA A 357 -28.71 24.01 33.86
C ALA A 357 -29.15 25.47 33.73
N THR A 358 -30.05 25.77 32.83
CA THR A 358 -30.78 27.02 32.77
C THR A 358 -31.68 27.02 34.01
N THR A 359 -31.17 27.52 35.10
CA THR A 359 -32.05 27.96 36.20
C THR A 359 -32.71 29.23 35.67
N GLU A 360 -33.99 29.14 35.39
CA GLU A 360 -34.84 30.25 34.88
C GLU A 360 -34.85 31.51 35.75
N GLU A 361 -34.11 31.50 36.88
CA GLU A 361 -34.14 32.55 37.89
C GLU A 361 -33.01 33.58 37.81
N TYR A 362 -31.95 33.34 36.97
CA TYR A 362 -30.85 34.30 36.82
C TYR A 362 -30.46 34.44 35.34
N ASP A 363 -30.57 35.67 34.84
CA ASP A 363 -30.27 36.16 33.49
C ASP A 363 -28.82 36.06 33.04
N HIS A 364 -28.05 35.08 33.61
CA HIS A 364 -26.64 34.86 33.33
C HIS A 364 -26.40 33.48 32.74
N TYR A 365 -26.34 33.42 31.41
CA TYR A 365 -25.94 32.26 30.68
C TYR A 365 -24.45 31.94 30.95
N HIS A 366 -24.16 30.82 31.62
CA HIS A 366 -22.80 30.37 31.85
C HIS A 366 -22.29 29.64 30.58
N ASP A 367 -21.33 30.25 29.86
CA ASP A 367 -20.59 29.57 28.81
C ASP A 367 -19.67 28.51 29.39
N VAL A 368 -20.16 27.26 29.48
CA VAL A 368 -19.39 26.11 29.99
C VAL A 368 -18.38 25.59 29.00
N SER A 369 -18.34 26.11 27.73
CA SER A 369 -17.44 25.63 26.68
C SER A 369 -15.98 25.76 27.09
N ALA A 370 -15.59 26.82 27.78
CA ALA A 370 -14.22 27.03 28.29
C ALA A 370 -13.81 26.02 29.37
N CYS A 371 -14.76 25.42 30.09
CA CYS A 371 -14.53 24.47 31.17
C CYS A 371 -14.59 23.00 30.72
N SER A 372 -14.99 22.76 29.50
CA SER A 372 -15.16 21.42 28.93
C SER A 372 -13.85 20.64 28.83
N VAL A 373 -13.93 19.31 28.76
CA VAL A 373 -12.78 18.44 28.52
C VAL A 373 -12.08 18.85 27.17
N ARG A 374 -12.87 19.13 26.13
CA ARG A 374 -12.39 19.63 24.85
C ARG A 374 -11.54 20.89 24.99
N ALA A 375 -12.01 21.90 25.74
CA ALA A 375 -11.27 23.15 25.92
C ALA A 375 -9.94 22.92 26.64
N ARG A 376 -9.94 22.08 27.67
CA ARG A 376 -8.75 21.75 28.46
C ARG A 376 -7.73 20.95 27.66
N MET A 377 -8.17 20.12 26.74
CA MET A 377 -7.30 19.31 25.85
C MET A 377 -6.85 20.07 24.59
N ARG A 378 -7.46 21.21 24.25
CA ARG A 378 -7.24 21.92 22.96
C ARG A 378 -5.78 22.17 22.66
N ARG A 379 -5.02 22.72 23.60
CA ARG A 379 -3.59 23.02 23.40
C ARG A 379 -2.81 21.73 23.18
N PHE A 380 -2.99 20.76 24.05
CA PHE A 380 -2.31 19.47 23.97
C PHE A 380 -2.59 18.73 22.66
N LEU A 381 -3.85 18.67 22.23
CA LEU A 381 -4.22 18.08 20.93
C LEU A 381 -3.66 18.88 19.75
N GLY A 382 -3.51 20.21 19.91
CA GLY A 382 -2.82 21.06 18.94
C GLY A 382 -1.34 20.67 18.80
N ASP A 383 -0.66 20.44 19.90
CA ASP A 383 0.75 20.00 19.91
C ASP A 383 0.91 18.61 19.26
N VAL A 384 0.02 17.66 19.57
CA VAL A 384 0.00 16.33 18.92
C VAL A 384 -0.25 16.43 17.41
N LYS A 385 -1.17 17.30 16.98
CA LYS A 385 -1.40 17.56 15.55
C LYS A 385 -0.18 18.17 14.86
N ALA A 386 0.48 19.11 15.52
CA ALA A 386 1.70 19.73 14.99
C ALA A 386 2.81 18.69 14.84
N GLU A 387 3.00 17.83 15.85
CA GLU A 387 3.96 16.71 15.78
C GLU A 387 3.61 15.74 14.66
N MET A 388 2.36 15.32 14.54
CA MET A 388 1.88 14.45 13.46
C MET A 388 2.19 15.05 12.08
N ASN A 389 1.88 16.33 11.87
CA ASN A 389 2.06 16.99 10.58
C ASN A 389 3.53 17.27 10.24
N SER A 390 4.41 17.37 11.24
CA SER A 390 5.84 17.59 11.04
C SER A 390 6.64 16.29 10.87
N TRP A 391 6.02 15.14 11.13
CA TRP A 391 6.69 13.87 11.02
C TRP A 391 6.85 13.46 9.55
N THR A 392 8.06 13.08 9.18
CA THR A 392 8.40 12.62 7.83
C THR A 392 9.27 11.37 7.91
N LEU A 393 9.20 10.56 6.87
CA LEU A 393 10.12 9.45 6.64
C LEU A 393 11.14 9.83 5.58
N ASP A 394 12.38 9.37 5.76
CA ASP A 394 13.44 9.61 4.78
C ASP A 394 13.35 8.57 3.65
N LEU A 395 13.21 9.02 2.41
CA LEU A 395 13.30 8.19 1.20
C LEU A 395 14.70 7.60 0.98
N ASN A 396 15.74 8.22 1.56
CA ASN A 396 17.14 7.79 1.34
C ASN A 396 17.49 6.47 2.05
N MET A 397 16.57 5.85 2.80
CA MET A 397 16.82 4.54 3.42
C MET A 397 17.02 3.39 2.41
N ASN A 398 16.73 3.63 1.13
CA ASN A 398 16.87 2.63 0.05
C ASN A 398 18.24 2.67 -0.67
N VAL A 399 19.10 3.65 -0.38
CA VAL A 399 20.38 3.82 -1.11
C VAL A 399 21.53 2.99 -0.52
N GLY A 400 21.26 2.15 0.48
CA GLY A 400 22.26 1.40 1.25
C GLY A 400 22.21 -0.12 1.09
N GLY A 401 21.84 -0.64 -0.07
CA GLY A 401 21.89 -2.07 -0.39
C GLY A 401 22.67 -2.33 -1.68
N ASP A 402 24.00 -2.24 -1.61
CA ASP A 402 24.92 -2.81 -2.61
C ASP A 402 25.05 -4.33 -2.43
#